data_31d6b129d6b107dff0546f33020c039d
#
_entry.id   31d6b129d6b107dff0546f33020c039d
#
_cell.length_a   1.000
_cell.length_b   1.000
_cell.length_c   1.000
_cell.angle_alpha   90.00
_cell.angle_beta   90.00
_cell.angle_gamma   90.00
#
_symmetry.space_group_name_H-M   'P 1'
#
loop_
_entity.id
_entity.type
_entity.pdbx_description
1 polymer ?
#
loop_
_entity_poly.entity_id
_entity_poly.type
_entity_poly.pdbx_seq_one_letter_code
_entity_poly.pdbx_strand_id
1 'polypeptide(L)'
;MEGIKFGTDGWRGIIAKDFTFFNIDRVAQAIADYYRAQGTGEKGLAVGYDNRFLSFEFAREVSEVLAGNGIPVRLSSRSLPTQCISFAAKHKDLAGGIMITASHNPPEFNGVKIKCPFGGSAPAQVTDEIESFLDKSRIRKISLEEGERKGLIRKEDLVGEYLEKVGSFLDEDVIKRAHLKIIYDPMFGVGTGLIERLLAFSKCRITEIHSTYNPGFGGINPEPIEENLLSLKEKVRREGADLGIATDGDADRVGVVDETGTYLNPHQVFSLLLLYLIEEKEKKGGVAKTVSLGFQPERIAEEFGLPLQETPVGFKHICEKMLKGQVFFGGEESGGYGYRDHLPERDGLLSSLLLVEMLTRKEKPLSVILKEMEDRFGRSFFKRVDLKRERLINKEKMVEEFSSCPPSFVGGIAVKEVKTIDGVKFVMEDGSWLLLRPSGTEPKMRVYAESSDKQKLARIIEEGLAMARKINV
;
A
#
# COMPACT_ATOMS: atom_id res chain seq x y z
N MET A 1 -25.14 -13.22 11.00
CA MET A 1 -24.11 -12.18 11.12
C MET A 1 -22.84 -12.77 10.51
N GLU A 2 -22.33 -12.22 9.41
CA GLU A 2 -21.03 -12.63 8.90
C GLU A 2 -19.97 -12.31 9.98
N GLY A 3 -19.11 -13.28 10.27
CA GLY A 3 -18.11 -13.14 11.33
C GLY A 3 -17.05 -12.08 10.99
N ILE A 4 -16.54 -11.39 12.00
CA ILE A 4 -15.35 -10.54 11.86
C ILE A 4 -14.20 -11.43 11.39
N LYS A 5 -13.60 -11.10 10.23
CA LYS A 5 -12.50 -11.85 9.65
C LYS A 5 -11.42 -10.90 9.14
N PHE A 6 -10.19 -11.12 9.60
CA PHE A 6 -9.04 -10.34 9.14
C PHE A 6 -8.59 -10.82 7.76
N GLY A 7 -8.43 -9.86 6.86
CA GLY A 7 -7.89 -10.09 5.52
C GLY A 7 -6.36 -9.91 5.45
N THR A 8 -5.88 -9.56 4.26
CA THR A 8 -4.44 -9.41 3.99
C THR A 8 -3.77 -8.28 4.79
N ASP A 9 -4.53 -7.21 5.12
CA ASP A 9 -4.01 -6.01 5.81
C ASP A 9 -5.08 -5.47 6.78
N GLY A 10 -5.49 -6.31 7.74
CA GLY A 10 -6.48 -5.97 8.76
C GLY A 10 -7.90 -6.40 8.42
N TRP A 11 -8.86 -5.96 9.25
CA TRP A 11 -10.30 -6.15 9.06
C TRP A 11 -10.92 -4.87 8.50
N ARG A 12 -11.83 -5.00 7.51
CA ARG A 12 -12.58 -3.90 6.91
C ARG A 12 -14.06 -4.24 6.89
N GLY A 13 -14.91 -3.21 7.04
CA GLY A 13 -16.36 -3.36 6.97
C GLY A 13 -17.04 -2.07 6.57
N ILE A 14 -18.31 -2.18 6.18
CA ILE A 14 -19.16 -1.02 5.86
C ILE A 14 -19.58 -0.37 7.19
N ILE A 15 -19.37 0.94 7.31
CA ILE A 15 -19.75 1.74 8.48
C ILE A 15 -21.25 1.59 8.75
N ALA A 16 -21.61 1.44 10.01
CA ALA A 16 -22.97 1.19 10.50
C ALA A 16 -23.60 -0.16 10.11
N LYS A 17 -22.99 -0.96 9.25
CA LYS A 17 -23.42 -2.33 8.96
C LYS A 17 -22.53 -3.36 9.65
N ASP A 18 -21.27 -3.42 9.26
CA ASP A 18 -20.29 -4.36 9.77
C ASP A 18 -19.33 -3.66 10.74
N PHE A 19 -18.88 -2.44 10.38
CA PHE A 19 -17.98 -1.61 11.15
C PHE A 19 -18.78 -0.70 12.08
N THR A 20 -19.10 -1.25 13.26
CA THR A 20 -19.92 -0.61 14.29
C THR A 20 -19.12 -0.48 15.59
N PHE A 21 -19.51 0.42 16.48
CA PHE A 21 -18.89 0.54 17.82
C PHE A 21 -18.91 -0.79 18.58
N PHE A 22 -20.03 -1.53 18.49
CA PHE A 22 -20.14 -2.85 19.13
C PHE A 22 -19.10 -3.84 18.59
N ASN A 23 -18.87 -3.88 17.30
CA ASN A 23 -17.87 -4.78 16.69
C ASN A 23 -16.45 -4.30 16.96
N ILE A 24 -16.21 -2.97 17.00
CA ILE A 24 -14.93 -2.39 17.37
C ILE A 24 -14.56 -2.76 18.81
N ASP A 25 -15.49 -2.70 19.77
CA ASP A 25 -15.26 -3.13 21.15
C ASP A 25 -14.81 -4.59 21.22
N ARG A 26 -15.44 -5.48 20.44
CA ARG A 26 -15.07 -6.90 20.36
C ARG A 26 -13.68 -7.11 19.80
N VAL A 27 -13.36 -6.42 18.69
CA VAL A 27 -12.03 -6.47 18.06
C VAL A 27 -10.97 -5.91 19.00
N ALA A 28 -11.23 -4.76 19.63
CA ALA A 28 -10.30 -4.14 20.57
C ALA A 28 -10.04 -5.03 21.81
N GLN A 29 -11.08 -5.73 22.31
CA GLN A 29 -10.93 -6.68 23.40
C GLN A 29 -10.09 -7.89 22.96
N ALA A 30 -10.31 -8.44 21.77
CA ALA A 30 -9.51 -9.53 21.23
C ALA A 30 -8.03 -9.13 21.07
N ILE A 31 -7.76 -7.91 20.59
CA ILE A 31 -6.42 -7.35 20.51
C ILE A 31 -5.80 -7.22 21.90
N ALA A 32 -6.55 -6.72 22.89
CA ALA A 32 -6.06 -6.60 24.27
C ALA A 32 -5.72 -7.96 24.88
N ASP A 33 -6.57 -8.96 24.66
CA ASP A 33 -6.36 -10.32 25.15
C ASP A 33 -5.13 -10.96 24.49
N TYR A 34 -4.92 -10.74 23.19
CA TYR A 34 -3.72 -11.18 22.48
C TYR A 34 -2.44 -10.59 23.11
N TYR A 35 -2.33 -9.27 23.26
CA TYR A 35 -1.12 -8.65 23.80
C TYR A 35 -0.87 -9.01 25.28
N ARG A 36 -1.92 -9.25 26.05
CA ARG A 36 -1.81 -9.77 27.42
C ARG A 36 -1.31 -11.21 27.43
N ALA A 37 -1.82 -12.06 26.55
CA ALA A 37 -1.37 -13.45 26.42
C ALA A 37 0.09 -13.55 25.99
N GLN A 38 0.54 -12.63 25.12
CA GLN A 38 1.94 -12.52 24.73
C GLN A 38 2.85 -11.91 25.81
N GLY A 39 2.31 -11.40 26.93
CA GLY A 39 3.09 -10.75 27.98
C GLY A 39 3.74 -9.44 27.55
N THR A 40 3.28 -8.80 26.48
CA THR A 40 3.88 -7.58 25.91
C THR A 40 3.02 -6.33 26.10
N GLY A 41 1.80 -6.47 26.62
CA GLY A 41 0.84 -5.37 26.76
C GLY A 41 1.35 -4.17 27.54
N GLU A 42 2.26 -4.35 28.52
CA GLU A 42 2.84 -3.28 29.33
C GLU A 42 3.67 -2.27 28.52
N LYS A 43 4.22 -2.67 27.36
CA LYS A 43 4.91 -1.77 26.45
C LYS A 43 3.97 -0.76 25.78
N GLY A 44 2.67 -1.01 25.80
CA GLY A 44 1.65 -0.15 25.20
C GLY A 44 1.56 -0.24 23.69
N LEU A 45 0.56 0.43 23.13
CA LEU A 45 0.25 0.47 21.69
C LEU A 45 0.09 1.90 21.19
N ALA A 46 0.55 2.15 19.96
CA ALA A 46 0.17 3.37 19.24
C ALA A 46 -1.21 3.17 18.58
N VAL A 47 -2.07 4.18 18.63
CA VAL A 47 -3.38 4.16 17.97
C VAL A 47 -3.51 5.41 17.11
N GLY A 48 -3.77 5.22 15.82
CA GLY A 48 -3.98 6.30 14.86
C GLY A 48 -5.23 6.09 14.00
N TYR A 49 -5.56 7.09 13.21
CA TYR A 49 -6.75 7.10 12.39
C TYR A 49 -6.56 7.98 11.14
N ASP A 50 -7.33 7.69 10.10
CA ASP A 50 -7.37 8.48 8.86
C ASP A 50 -8.53 9.52 8.85
N ASN A 51 -8.77 10.13 7.68
CA ASN A 51 -9.80 11.17 7.51
C ASN A 51 -11.21 10.60 7.27
N ARG A 52 -11.43 9.28 7.35
CA ARG A 52 -12.74 8.67 7.12
C ARG A 52 -13.75 9.06 8.19
N PHE A 53 -15.03 8.96 7.83
CA PHE A 53 -16.11 9.19 8.76
C PHE A 53 -15.97 8.32 10.02
N LEU A 54 -16.08 8.94 11.20
CA LEU A 54 -15.95 8.29 12.52
C LEU A 54 -14.60 7.64 12.82
N SER A 55 -13.54 7.86 12.02
CA SER A 55 -12.23 7.23 12.28
C SER A 55 -11.65 7.62 13.63
N PHE A 56 -11.77 8.87 14.07
CA PHE A 56 -11.35 9.30 15.41
C PHE A 56 -12.17 8.61 16.50
N GLU A 57 -13.49 8.58 16.35
CA GLU A 57 -14.39 7.97 17.33
C GLU A 57 -14.08 6.48 17.50
N PHE A 58 -13.82 5.75 16.41
CA PHE A 58 -13.41 4.35 16.47
C PHE A 58 -12.00 4.18 17.07
N ALA A 59 -11.05 5.07 16.80
CA ALA A 59 -9.73 5.06 17.44
C ALA A 59 -9.82 5.32 18.95
N ARG A 60 -10.70 6.23 19.35
CA ARG A 60 -11.02 6.47 20.77
C ARG A 60 -11.59 5.20 21.42
N GLU A 61 -12.56 4.58 20.79
CA GLU A 61 -13.19 3.34 21.25
C GLU A 61 -12.16 2.23 21.50
N VAL A 62 -11.28 1.99 20.52
CA VAL A 62 -10.16 1.05 20.67
C VAL A 62 -9.28 1.41 21.85
N SER A 63 -8.94 2.70 22.00
CA SER A 63 -8.08 3.18 23.08
C SER A 63 -8.70 2.99 24.47
N GLU A 64 -10.02 3.22 24.59
CA GLU A 64 -10.78 3.04 25.83
C GLU A 64 -10.83 1.57 26.27
N VAL A 65 -10.98 0.63 25.31
CA VAL A 65 -10.96 -0.81 25.60
C VAL A 65 -9.55 -1.27 25.97
N LEU A 66 -8.52 -0.86 25.24
CA LEU A 66 -7.13 -1.19 25.58
C LEU A 66 -6.76 -0.71 26.97
N ALA A 67 -7.07 0.54 27.29
CA ALA A 67 -6.82 1.12 28.62
C ALA A 67 -7.63 0.42 29.72
N GLY A 68 -8.88 0.01 29.44
CA GLY A 68 -9.72 -0.80 30.34
C GLY A 68 -9.12 -2.18 30.67
N ASN A 69 -8.23 -2.68 29.79
CA ASN A 69 -7.44 -3.89 30.00
C ASN A 69 -6.03 -3.62 30.58
N GLY A 70 -5.73 -2.38 30.97
CA GLY A 70 -4.45 -2.00 31.56
C GLY A 70 -3.31 -1.82 30.55
N ILE A 71 -3.61 -1.75 29.25
CA ILE A 71 -2.62 -1.54 28.20
C ILE A 71 -2.45 -0.03 27.95
N PRO A 72 -1.23 0.54 28.11
CA PRO A 72 -0.96 1.94 27.81
C PRO A 72 -1.18 2.25 26.32
N VAL A 73 -1.75 3.41 26.01
CA VAL A 73 -2.07 3.85 24.65
C VAL A 73 -1.45 5.20 24.35
N ARG A 74 -0.75 5.29 23.22
CA ARG A 74 -0.38 6.55 22.57
C ARG A 74 -1.36 6.83 21.45
N LEU A 75 -2.40 7.62 21.75
CA LEU A 75 -3.44 8.00 20.80
C LEU A 75 -2.97 9.21 19.99
N SER A 76 -2.98 9.11 18.67
CA SER A 76 -2.67 10.27 17.84
C SER A 76 -3.60 11.44 18.11
N SER A 77 -3.03 12.63 18.25
CA SER A 77 -3.78 13.88 18.44
C SER A 77 -4.45 14.40 17.16
N ARG A 78 -4.11 13.80 16.00
CA ARG A 78 -4.69 14.13 14.68
C ARG A 78 -4.68 12.92 13.75
N SER A 79 -5.44 12.99 12.67
CA SER A 79 -5.34 12.01 11.57
C SER A 79 -3.92 12.00 10.99
N LEU A 80 -3.46 10.81 10.56
CA LEU A 80 -2.07 10.62 10.16
C LEU A 80 -1.90 9.44 9.19
N PRO A 81 -0.79 9.41 8.41
CA PRO A 81 -0.40 8.27 7.59
C PRO A 81 -0.22 6.97 8.38
N THR A 82 -0.61 5.85 7.76
CA THR A 82 -0.44 4.51 8.35
C THR A 82 1.01 4.25 8.81
N GLN A 83 2.00 4.69 8.05
CA GLN A 83 3.41 4.51 8.36
C GLN A 83 3.89 5.27 9.60
N CYS A 84 3.17 6.30 10.05
CA CYS A 84 3.46 6.95 11.34
C CYS A 84 3.22 5.99 12.51
N ILE A 85 2.19 5.14 12.43
CA ILE A 85 1.92 4.12 13.44
C ILE A 85 2.96 2.99 13.39
N SER A 86 3.36 2.58 12.18
CA SER A 86 4.48 1.64 12.00
C SER A 86 5.79 2.19 12.57
N PHE A 87 6.06 3.46 12.33
CA PHE A 87 7.23 4.17 12.89
C PHE A 87 7.17 4.23 14.43
N ALA A 88 6.04 4.64 15.00
CA ALA A 88 5.88 4.73 16.44
C ALA A 88 6.03 3.35 17.11
N ALA A 89 5.44 2.29 16.56
CA ALA A 89 5.57 0.93 17.08
C ALA A 89 7.04 0.51 17.21
N LYS A 90 7.84 0.77 16.17
CA LYS A 90 9.27 0.40 16.13
C LYS A 90 10.15 1.31 16.96
N HIS A 91 10.03 2.62 16.81
CA HIS A 91 10.99 3.57 17.37
C HIS A 91 10.70 4.00 18.81
N LYS A 92 9.46 3.75 19.30
CA LYS A 92 9.11 3.99 20.70
C LYS A 92 9.05 2.68 21.53
N ASP A 93 9.59 1.58 20.99
CA ASP A 93 9.63 0.24 21.61
C ASP A 93 8.25 -0.21 22.13
N LEU A 94 7.20 0.00 21.35
CA LEU A 94 5.86 -0.40 21.72
C LEU A 94 5.61 -1.88 21.37
N ALA A 95 4.60 -2.47 21.98
CA ALA A 95 4.16 -3.84 21.64
C ALA A 95 3.62 -3.91 20.20
N GLY A 96 3.17 -2.78 19.65
CA GLY A 96 2.66 -2.67 18.29
C GLY A 96 1.88 -1.38 18.08
N GLY A 97 1.03 -1.38 17.05
CA GLY A 97 0.17 -0.25 16.74
C GLY A 97 -1.12 -0.66 16.05
N ILE A 98 -2.10 0.21 16.14
CA ILE A 98 -3.42 0.04 15.52
C ILE A 98 -3.71 1.26 14.68
N MET A 99 -4.08 1.06 13.42
CA MET A 99 -4.50 2.12 12.53
C MET A 99 -5.96 1.93 12.12
N ILE A 100 -6.79 2.90 12.38
CA ILE A 100 -8.18 2.94 11.94
C ILE A 100 -8.23 3.56 10.55
N THR A 101 -8.41 2.71 9.54
CA THR A 101 -8.43 3.08 8.13
C THR A 101 -8.95 1.95 7.26
N ALA A 102 -9.55 2.27 6.14
CA ALA A 102 -9.80 1.33 5.04
C ALA A 102 -8.95 1.64 3.80
N SER A 103 -7.86 2.44 3.94
CA SER A 103 -6.92 2.79 2.87
C SER A 103 -7.65 3.38 1.65
N HIS A 104 -7.62 2.69 0.53
CA HIS A 104 -8.18 3.08 -0.76
C HIS A 104 -9.66 2.69 -0.97
N ASN A 105 -10.28 1.99 -0.01
CA ASN A 105 -11.69 1.58 -0.17
C ASN A 105 -12.61 2.81 -0.29
N PRO A 106 -13.82 2.64 -0.88
CA PRO A 106 -14.84 3.67 -0.91
C PRO A 106 -15.16 4.28 0.46
N PRO A 107 -15.74 5.49 0.53
CA PRO A 107 -15.94 6.24 1.77
C PRO A 107 -16.83 5.54 2.81
N GLU A 108 -17.72 4.67 2.37
CA GLU A 108 -18.60 3.90 3.26
C GLU A 108 -17.88 2.81 4.08
N PHE A 109 -16.60 2.52 3.78
CA PHE A 109 -15.80 1.54 4.52
C PHE A 109 -14.94 2.20 5.59
N ASN A 110 -14.71 1.47 6.69
CA ASN A 110 -13.61 1.71 7.61
C ASN A 110 -12.95 0.38 7.98
N GLY A 111 -11.85 0.41 8.75
CA GLY A 111 -11.09 -0.81 9.06
C GLY A 111 -10.13 -0.64 10.22
N VAL A 112 -9.56 -1.77 10.64
CA VAL A 112 -8.52 -1.88 11.67
C VAL A 112 -7.32 -2.58 11.06
N LYS A 113 -6.18 -1.88 10.95
CA LYS A 113 -4.88 -2.49 10.61
C LYS A 113 -4.05 -2.69 11.89
N ILE A 114 -3.37 -3.82 11.97
CA ILE A 114 -2.47 -4.15 13.08
C ILE A 114 -1.02 -3.95 12.60
N LYS A 115 -0.24 -3.20 13.37
CA LYS A 115 1.19 -3.00 13.15
C LYS A 115 2.00 -3.69 14.24
N CYS A 116 2.99 -4.47 13.83
CA CYS A 116 3.87 -5.18 14.74
C CYS A 116 5.03 -4.29 15.25
N PRO A 117 5.71 -4.69 16.36
CA PRO A 117 6.80 -3.89 16.94
C PRO A 117 7.99 -3.66 16.00
N PHE A 118 8.16 -4.47 14.96
CA PHE A 118 9.18 -4.25 13.93
C PHE A 118 8.83 -3.12 12.93
N GLY A 119 7.65 -2.51 13.03
CA GLY A 119 7.21 -1.38 12.18
C GLY A 119 6.62 -1.78 10.84
N GLY A 120 6.02 -2.95 10.74
CA GLY A 120 5.33 -3.43 9.53
C GLY A 120 3.97 -4.04 9.84
N SER A 121 3.24 -4.39 8.80
CA SER A 121 1.93 -5.03 8.92
C SER A 121 2.02 -6.41 9.56
N ALA A 122 1.01 -6.76 10.38
CA ALA A 122 0.94 -8.03 11.07
C ALA A 122 0.90 -9.22 10.08
N PRO A 123 1.72 -10.26 10.27
CA PRO A 123 1.62 -11.49 9.52
C PRO A 123 0.31 -12.24 9.84
N ALA A 124 -0.09 -13.17 8.98
CA ALA A 124 -1.33 -13.92 9.13
C ALA A 124 -1.45 -14.62 10.48
N GLN A 125 -0.35 -15.18 11.00
CA GLN A 125 -0.34 -15.83 12.30
C GLN A 125 -0.84 -14.90 13.43
N VAL A 126 -0.39 -13.64 13.44
CA VAL A 126 -0.81 -12.65 14.46
C VAL A 126 -2.30 -12.31 14.30
N THR A 127 -2.78 -12.11 13.09
CA THR A 127 -4.20 -11.81 12.86
C THR A 127 -5.10 -13.00 13.18
N ASP A 128 -4.69 -14.21 12.85
CA ASP A 128 -5.42 -15.46 13.16
C ASP A 128 -5.48 -15.69 14.69
N GLU A 129 -4.37 -15.43 15.40
CA GLU A 129 -4.37 -15.49 16.86
C GLU A 129 -5.31 -14.45 17.47
N ILE A 130 -5.32 -13.19 16.99
CA ILE A 130 -6.26 -12.16 17.45
C ILE A 130 -7.71 -12.60 17.16
N GLU A 131 -8.00 -13.13 15.97
CA GLU A 131 -9.34 -13.67 15.67
C GLU A 131 -9.76 -14.78 16.66
N SER A 132 -8.82 -15.60 17.09
CA SER A 132 -9.11 -16.67 18.04
C SER A 132 -9.55 -16.17 19.43
N PHE A 133 -9.25 -14.92 19.77
CA PHE A 133 -9.67 -14.26 21.01
C PHE A 133 -11.05 -13.56 20.88
N LEU A 134 -11.63 -13.46 19.69
CA LEU A 134 -12.95 -12.83 19.53
C LEU A 134 -13.98 -13.52 20.43
N ASP A 135 -14.70 -12.71 21.20
CA ASP A 135 -15.79 -13.12 22.10
C ASP A 135 -15.38 -14.09 23.22
N LYS A 136 -14.08 -14.23 23.53
CA LYS A 136 -13.60 -15.09 24.62
C LYS A 136 -13.65 -14.42 25.98
N SER A 137 -13.54 -13.10 26.02
CA SER A 137 -13.52 -12.33 27.27
C SER A 137 -14.62 -11.27 27.28
N ARG A 138 -15.07 -10.90 28.48
CA ARG A 138 -15.94 -9.74 28.67
C ARG A 138 -15.16 -8.47 28.28
N ILE A 139 -15.81 -7.58 27.53
CA ILE A 139 -15.25 -6.27 27.18
C ILE A 139 -15.02 -5.46 28.47
N ARG A 140 -13.78 -4.97 28.63
CA ARG A 140 -13.36 -4.07 29.70
C ARG A 140 -13.04 -2.74 29.09
N LYS A 141 -13.72 -1.69 29.53
CA LYS A 141 -13.61 -0.36 28.95
C LYS A 141 -13.62 0.70 30.04
N ILE A 142 -12.81 1.74 29.87
CA ILE A 142 -12.85 2.97 30.66
C ILE A 142 -12.99 4.15 29.69
N SER A 143 -13.53 5.27 30.16
CA SER A 143 -13.64 6.45 29.30
C SER A 143 -12.27 7.04 28.96
N LEU A 144 -12.20 7.81 27.87
CA LEU A 144 -10.98 8.52 27.46
C LEU A 144 -10.43 9.38 28.59
N GLU A 145 -11.30 10.15 29.27
CA GLU A 145 -10.95 11.03 30.37
C GLU A 145 -10.40 10.25 31.57
N GLU A 146 -10.98 9.09 31.87
CA GLU A 146 -10.48 8.21 32.94
C GLU A 146 -9.13 7.61 32.55
N GLY A 147 -8.95 7.22 31.28
CA GLY A 147 -7.69 6.72 30.75
C GLY A 147 -6.58 7.76 30.82
N GLU A 148 -6.87 9.01 30.44
CA GLU A 148 -5.92 10.15 30.55
C GLU A 148 -5.55 10.42 32.02
N ARG A 149 -6.54 10.48 32.91
CA ARG A 149 -6.31 10.69 34.36
C ARG A 149 -5.46 9.60 35.00
N LYS A 150 -5.63 8.34 34.55
CA LYS A 150 -4.84 7.20 35.03
C LYS A 150 -3.46 7.09 34.35
N GLY A 151 -3.15 7.93 33.37
CA GLY A 151 -1.93 7.85 32.58
C GLY A 151 -1.86 6.67 31.64
N LEU A 152 -3.00 6.00 31.39
CA LEU A 152 -3.11 4.86 30.46
C LEU A 152 -3.36 5.30 29.01
N ILE A 153 -3.92 6.49 28.80
CA ILE A 153 -4.07 7.06 27.46
C ILE A 153 -3.32 8.41 27.43
N ARG A 154 -2.45 8.56 26.45
CA ARG A 154 -1.75 9.81 26.18
C ARG A 154 -1.97 10.25 24.74
N LYS A 155 -2.51 11.44 24.53
CA LYS A 155 -2.58 12.07 23.21
C LYS A 155 -1.22 12.62 22.81
N GLU A 156 -0.75 12.29 21.61
CA GLU A 156 0.60 12.64 21.12
C GLU A 156 0.58 12.93 19.60
N ASP A 157 1.35 13.92 19.15
CA ASP A 157 1.63 14.07 17.70
C ASP A 157 2.67 13.03 17.27
N LEU A 158 2.23 12.01 16.56
CA LEU A 158 3.07 10.91 16.07
C LEU A 158 3.63 11.17 14.66
N VAL A 159 3.42 12.36 14.10
CA VAL A 159 3.83 12.68 12.71
C VAL A 159 5.23 13.27 12.66
N GLY A 160 5.61 14.13 13.62
CA GLY A 160 6.86 14.91 13.57
C GLY A 160 8.10 14.04 13.39
N GLU A 161 8.32 13.09 14.30
CA GLU A 161 9.49 12.19 14.29
C GLU A 161 9.52 11.30 13.03
N TYR A 162 8.36 10.88 12.53
CA TYR A 162 8.26 10.14 11.28
C TYR A 162 8.74 10.99 10.08
N LEU A 163 8.32 12.27 9.99
CA LEU A 163 8.77 13.15 8.90
C LEU A 163 10.27 13.41 8.96
N GLU A 164 10.85 13.56 10.16
CA GLU A 164 12.30 13.66 10.33
C GLU A 164 13.01 12.40 9.79
N LYS A 165 12.46 11.21 10.08
CA LYS A 165 13.00 9.96 9.56
C LYS A 165 12.92 9.88 8.03
N VAL A 166 11.79 10.29 7.43
CA VAL A 166 11.63 10.37 5.97
C VAL A 166 12.68 11.32 5.39
N GLY A 167 12.83 12.53 5.97
CA GLY A 167 13.83 13.50 5.54
C GLY A 167 15.26 12.93 5.60
N SER A 168 15.59 12.17 6.64
CA SER A 168 16.93 11.56 6.79
C SER A 168 17.26 10.48 5.75
N PHE A 169 16.30 9.98 5.01
CA PHE A 169 16.51 9.00 3.93
C PHE A 169 16.91 9.68 2.61
N LEU A 170 16.60 10.95 2.47
CA LEU A 170 16.87 11.75 1.27
C LEU A 170 18.27 12.38 1.33
N ASP A 171 18.78 12.75 0.17
CA ASP A 171 19.97 13.57 0.05
C ASP A 171 19.59 15.05 0.29
N GLU A 172 19.95 15.58 1.44
CA GLU A 172 19.57 16.92 1.88
C GLU A 172 20.05 18.00 0.90
N ASP A 173 21.27 17.87 0.35
CA ASP A 173 21.83 18.85 -0.57
C ASP A 173 21.10 18.82 -1.93
N VAL A 174 20.65 17.66 -2.36
CA VAL A 174 19.82 17.53 -3.57
C VAL A 174 18.45 18.16 -3.33
N ILE A 175 17.80 17.86 -2.22
CA ILE A 175 16.48 18.43 -1.90
C ILE A 175 16.54 19.96 -1.73
N LYS A 176 17.56 20.52 -1.09
CA LYS A 176 17.71 21.97 -0.94
C LYS A 176 17.80 22.72 -2.27
N ARG A 177 18.40 22.12 -3.30
CA ARG A 177 18.48 22.74 -4.64
C ARG A 177 17.30 22.42 -5.54
N ALA A 178 16.38 21.52 -5.13
CA ALA A 178 15.18 21.20 -5.89
C ALA A 178 14.32 22.45 -6.09
N HIS A 179 13.84 22.66 -7.33
CA HIS A 179 13.06 23.84 -7.73
C HIS A 179 11.87 23.49 -8.62
N LEU A 180 11.33 22.29 -8.44
CA LEU A 180 10.24 21.75 -9.24
C LEU A 180 8.91 22.40 -8.89
N LYS A 181 8.04 22.52 -9.89
CA LYS A 181 6.63 22.82 -9.72
C LYS A 181 5.85 21.50 -9.62
N ILE A 182 5.25 21.25 -8.48
CA ILE A 182 4.59 19.99 -8.15
C ILE A 182 3.11 20.22 -7.91
N ILE A 183 2.26 19.42 -8.54
CA ILE A 183 0.85 19.32 -8.16
C ILE A 183 0.71 18.07 -7.28
N TYR A 184 0.23 18.26 -6.06
CA TYR A 184 0.01 17.17 -5.11
C TYR A 184 -1.48 16.95 -4.85
N ASP A 185 -1.92 15.71 -4.97
CA ASP A 185 -3.28 15.27 -4.70
C ASP A 185 -3.29 14.24 -3.55
N PRO A 186 -3.51 14.66 -2.31
CA PRO A 186 -3.68 13.72 -1.19
C PRO A 186 -5.03 12.98 -1.25
N MET A 187 -5.86 13.20 -2.28
CA MET A 187 -7.16 12.55 -2.47
C MET A 187 -8.05 12.65 -1.20
N PHE A 188 -8.11 13.83 -0.58
CA PHE A 188 -8.76 14.12 0.71
C PHE A 188 -8.21 13.31 1.89
N GLY A 189 -7.12 12.58 1.69
CA GLY A 189 -6.48 11.71 2.66
C GLY A 189 -5.54 12.44 3.63
N VAL A 190 -4.84 11.65 4.42
CA VAL A 190 -3.97 12.11 5.50
C VAL A 190 -2.63 12.67 5.04
N GLY A 191 -2.32 12.58 3.74
CA GLY A 191 -1.12 13.17 3.15
C GLY A 191 -1.13 14.70 3.06
N THR A 192 -2.29 15.35 3.26
CA THR A 192 -2.47 16.79 3.17
C THR A 192 -1.43 17.57 3.99
N GLY A 193 -0.75 18.53 3.35
CA GLY A 193 0.28 19.40 3.94
C GLY A 193 1.62 18.71 4.22
N LEU A 194 1.75 17.40 4.02
CA LEU A 194 2.96 16.68 4.42
C LEU A 194 4.09 16.79 3.38
N ILE A 195 3.78 16.78 2.09
CA ILE A 195 4.78 16.99 1.03
C ILE A 195 5.34 18.41 1.10
N GLU A 196 4.48 19.42 1.30
CA GLU A 196 4.93 20.81 1.49
C GLU A 196 5.86 20.95 2.70
N ARG A 197 5.51 20.32 3.82
CA ARG A 197 6.32 20.34 5.04
C ARG A 197 7.68 19.65 4.83
N LEU A 198 7.72 18.51 4.13
CA LEU A 198 8.95 17.77 3.83
C LEU A 198 9.87 18.49 2.84
N LEU A 199 9.30 19.31 1.93
CA LEU A 199 10.02 20.10 0.95
C LEU A 199 10.22 21.56 1.36
N ALA A 200 9.90 21.94 2.60
CA ALA A 200 9.99 23.32 3.07
C ALA A 200 11.38 23.97 2.95
N PHE A 201 12.44 23.14 2.91
CA PHE A 201 13.84 23.60 2.74
C PHE A 201 14.28 23.69 1.27
N SER A 202 13.42 23.31 0.34
CA SER A 202 13.65 23.35 -1.11
C SER A 202 13.13 24.66 -1.72
N LYS A 203 13.36 24.83 -3.03
CA LYS A 203 12.74 25.88 -3.84
C LYS A 203 11.53 25.38 -4.64
N CYS A 204 11.02 24.19 -4.31
CA CYS A 204 9.85 23.62 -4.96
C CYS A 204 8.60 24.47 -4.69
N ARG A 205 7.72 24.51 -5.67
CA ARG A 205 6.38 25.14 -5.54
C ARG A 205 5.35 24.03 -5.56
N ILE A 206 4.68 23.83 -4.43
CA ILE A 206 3.65 22.81 -4.28
C ILE A 206 2.28 23.45 -4.39
N THR A 207 1.42 22.90 -5.23
CA THR A 207 0.01 23.23 -5.30
C THR A 207 -0.77 21.97 -4.95
N GLU A 208 -1.50 21.99 -3.83
CA GLU A 208 -2.38 20.90 -3.44
C GLU A 208 -3.77 21.03 -4.05
N ILE A 209 -4.33 19.88 -4.46
CA ILE A 209 -5.75 19.73 -4.81
C ILE A 209 -6.35 18.66 -3.89
N HIS A 210 -7.67 18.66 -3.71
CA HIS A 210 -8.38 17.72 -2.83
C HIS A 210 -7.74 17.60 -1.43
N SER A 211 -7.27 18.75 -0.87
CA SER A 211 -6.56 18.81 0.43
C SER A 211 -7.45 19.26 1.59
N THR A 212 -8.74 19.48 1.36
CA THR A 212 -9.70 19.82 2.43
C THR A 212 -10.19 18.55 3.13
N TYR A 213 -10.49 18.66 4.44
CA TYR A 213 -11.11 17.54 5.16
C TYR A 213 -12.48 17.20 4.55
N ASN A 214 -12.59 16.01 4.02
CA ASN A 214 -13.84 15.49 3.45
C ASN A 214 -13.89 13.97 3.60
N PRO A 215 -14.60 13.42 4.60
CA PRO A 215 -14.68 11.99 4.85
C PRO A 215 -15.41 11.21 3.76
N GLY A 216 -16.11 11.91 2.85
CA GLY A 216 -16.71 11.36 1.64
C GLY A 216 -15.78 11.34 0.42
N PHE A 217 -14.51 11.76 0.56
CA PHE A 217 -13.49 11.82 -0.48
C PHE A 217 -13.94 12.51 -1.78
N GLY A 218 -14.85 13.49 -1.68
CA GLY A 218 -15.38 14.20 -2.86
C GLY A 218 -16.18 13.31 -3.82
N GLY A 219 -16.59 12.12 -3.39
CA GLY A 219 -17.30 11.14 -4.22
C GLY A 219 -16.39 10.31 -5.12
N ILE A 220 -15.06 10.41 -4.95
CA ILE A 220 -14.06 9.55 -5.62
C ILE A 220 -13.52 8.52 -4.63
N ASN A 221 -13.10 7.36 -5.12
CA ASN A 221 -12.34 6.45 -4.28
C ASN A 221 -10.93 6.99 -4.08
N PRO A 222 -10.39 7.03 -2.85
CA PRO A 222 -9.04 7.54 -2.60
C PRO A 222 -7.96 6.50 -3.00
N GLU A 223 -8.02 6.02 -4.24
CA GLU A 223 -7.07 5.09 -4.86
C GLU A 223 -6.36 5.80 -6.01
N PRO A 224 -5.03 5.94 -5.99
CA PRO A 224 -4.28 6.74 -6.96
C PRO A 224 -4.06 5.98 -8.29
N ILE A 225 -5.15 5.55 -8.91
CA ILE A 225 -5.20 4.93 -10.24
C ILE A 225 -5.61 5.97 -11.30
N GLU A 226 -5.34 5.69 -12.56
CA GLU A 226 -5.50 6.65 -13.65
C GLU A 226 -6.91 7.27 -13.72
N GLU A 227 -7.94 6.45 -13.51
CA GLU A 227 -9.35 6.86 -13.57
C GLU A 227 -9.72 7.90 -12.50
N ASN A 228 -9.06 7.86 -11.34
CA ASN A 228 -9.31 8.77 -10.23
C ASN A 228 -8.43 10.04 -10.27
N LEU A 229 -7.43 10.09 -11.16
CA LEU A 229 -6.44 11.17 -11.24
C LEU A 229 -6.68 12.17 -12.40
N LEU A 230 -7.89 12.23 -12.94
CA LEU A 230 -8.20 13.12 -14.06
C LEU A 230 -7.95 14.59 -13.73
N SER A 231 -8.37 15.04 -12.53
CA SER A 231 -8.13 16.42 -12.07
C SER A 231 -6.64 16.72 -11.91
N LEU A 232 -5.86 15.77 -11.40
CA LEU A 232 -4.40 15.90 -11.27
C LEU A 232 -3.74 16.04 -12.65
N LYS A 233 -4.08 15.14 -13.60
CA LYS A 233 -3.56 15.13 -14.98
C LYS A 233 -3.84 16.46 -15.69
N GLU A 234 -5.06 16.95 -15.57
CA GLU A 234 -5.48 18.24 -16.17
C GLU A 234 -4.72 19.41 -15.55
N LYS A 235 -4.61 19.43 -14.21
CA LYS A 235 -3.95 20.53 -13.51
C LYS A 235 -2.45 20.59 -13.80
N VAL A 236 -1.77 19.44 -13.87
CA VAL A 236 -0.35 19.36 -14.28
C VAL A 236 -0.16 20.01 -15.64
N ARG A 237 -0.95 19.63 -16.64
CA ARG A 237 -0.86 20.22 -18.01
C ARG A 237 -1.17 21.70 -18.03
N ARG A 238 -2.26 22.10 -17.39
CA ARG A 238 -2.72 23.50 -17.41
C ARG A 238 -1.73 24.43 -16.75
N GLU A 239 -1.07 23.99 -15.71
CA GLU A 239 -0.12 24.81 -14.95
C GLU A 239 1.33 24.64 -15.42
N GLY A 240 1.61 23.72 -16.32
CA GLY A 240 2.98 23.39 -16.75
C GLY A 240 3.82 22.96 -15.55
N ALA A 241 3.31 22.00 -14.75
CA ALA A 241 4.02 21.47 -13.62
C ALA A 241 5.01 20.38 -14.06
N ASP A 242 6.10 20.24 -13.32
CA ASP A 242 7.15 19.24 -13.61
C ASP A 242 6.75 17.84 -13.17
N LEU A 243 5.84 17.75 -12.18
CA LEU A 243 5.44 16.49 -11.56
C LEU A 243 4.06 16.59 -10.95
N GLY A 244 3.22 15.59 -11.19
CA GLY A 244 2.00 15.32 -10.45
C GLY A 244 2.17 14.11 -9.53
N ILE A 245 1.78 14.25 -8.27
CA ILE A 245 1.84 13.18 -7.26
C ILE A 245 0.47 13.03 -6.63
N ALA A 246 0.04 11.80 -6.40
CA ALA A 246 -1.13 11.51 -5.56
C ALA A 246 -0.79 10.45 -4.52
N THR A 247 -1.44 10.52 -3.35
CA THR A 247 -1.39 9.45 -2.35
C THR A 247 -2.79 8.96 -2.01
N ASP A 248 -2.92 7.70 -1.62
CA ASP A 248 -4.21 7.14 -1.20
C ASP A 248 -4.67 7.67 0.18
N GLY A 249 -5.84 7.23 0.63
CA GLY A 249 -6.49 7.77 1.83
C GLY A 249 -5.65 7.73 3.10
N ASP A 250 -4.78 6.73 3.27
CA ASP A 250 -3.85 6.60 4.40
C ASP A 250 -2.36 6.75 4.01
N ALA A 251 -2.12 7.27 2.80
CA ALA A 251 -0.82 7.70 2.25
C ALA A 251 0.24 6.59 2.14
N ASP A 252 -0.16 5.32 2.07
CA ASP A 252 0.78 4.20 1.93
C ASP A 252 1.08 3.84 0.46
N ARG A 253 0.35 4.46 -0.51
CA ARG A 253 0.54 4.29 -1.96
C ARG A 253 0.79 5.61 -2.66
N VAL A 254 1.41 5.53 -3.84
CA VAL A 254 1.68 6.69 -4.70
C VAL A 254 1.16 6.47 -6.12
N GLY A 255 0.54 7.50 -6.70
CA GLY A 255 0.25 7.65 -8.12
C GLY A 255 1.05 8.81 -8.70
N VAL A 256 1.50 8.68 -9.93
CA VAL A 256 2.44 9.61 -10.55
C VAL A 256 1.95 10.05 -11.93
N VAL A 257 2.10 11.34 -12.20
CA VAL A 257 1.80 11.97 -13.47
C VAL A 257 3.02 12.77 -13.91
N ASP A 258 3.48 12.58 -15.15
CA ASP A 258 4.60 13.33 -15.71
C ASP A 258 4.19 14.76 -16.12
N GLU A 259 5.17 15.56 -16.53
CA GLU A 259 4.99 16.96 -16.96
C GLU A 259 4.05 17.12 -18.18
N THR A 260 3.81 16.04 -18.95
CA THR A 260 2.86 16.05 -20.07
C THR A 260 1.40 15.80 -19.64
N GLY A 261 1.20 15.45 -18.35
CA GLY A 261 -0.07 15.00 -17.81
C GLY A 261 -0.38 13.53 -18.10
N THR A 262 0.65 12.73 -18.41
CA THR A 262 0.52 11.29 -18.63
C THR A 262 0.69 10.56 -17.29
N TYR A 263 -0.24 9.65 -17.00
CA TYR A 263 -0.14 8.78 -15.83
C TYR A 263 0.91 7.70 -16.03
N LEU A 264 1.80 7.52 -15.07
CA LEU A 264 2.74 6.41 -15.00
C LEU A 264 2.08 5.26 -14.24
N ASN A 265 2.03 4.07 -14.87
CA ASN A 265 1.53 2.92 -14.15
C ASN A 265 2.48 2.48 -13.01
N PRO A 266 1.98 1.75 -11.98
CA PRO A 266 2.82 1.37 -10.84
C PRO A 266 4.06 0.54 -11.19
N HIS A 267 4.06 -0.19 -12.30
CA HIS A 267 5.23 -0.96 -12.76
C HIS A 267 6.36 -0.05 -13.21
N GLN A 268 6.01 1.03 -13.94
CA GLN A 268 6.95 2.05 -14.39
C GLN A 268 7.54 2.80 -13.19
N VAL A 269 6.68 3.21 -12.24
CA VAL A 269 7.12 3.94 -11.04
C VAL A 269 8.05 3.07 -10.17
N PHE A 270 7.68 1.80 -9.93
CA PHE A 270 8.54 0.85 -9.22
C PHE A 270 9.91 0.71 -9.89
N SER A 271 9.92 0.56 -11.22
CA SER A 271 11.15 0.35 -12.01
C SER A 271 12.05 1.59 -12.00
N LEU A 272 11.46 2.79 -12.10
CA LEU A 272 12.20 4.06 -11.97
C LEU A 272 12.83 4.21 -10.59
N LEU A 273 12.06 3.94 -9.52
CA LEU A 273 12.57 4.00 -8.15
C LEU A 273 13.65 2.94 -7.90
N LEU A 274 13.47 1.71 -8.40
CA LEU A 274 14.46 0.64 -8.30
C LEU A 274 15.78 1.06 -8.97
N LEU A 275 15.70 1.53 -10.21
CA LEU A 275 16.87 1.96 -10.96
C LEU A 275 17.58 3.13 -10.26
N TYR A 276 16.83 4.12 -9.78
CA TYR A 276 17.36 5.23 -9.01
C TYR A 276 18.07 4.80 -7.72
N LEU A 277 17.48 3.86 -6.98
CA LEU A 277 18.07 3.33 -5.76
C LEU A 277 19.39 2.58 -6.03
N ILE A 278 19.51 1.90 -7.16
CA ILE A 278 20.71 1.16 -7.55
C ILE A 278 21.79 2.14 -8.06
N GLU A 279 21.46 2.97 -9.05
CA GLU A 279 22.44 3.79 -9.77
C GLU A 279 22.90 5.01 -8.96
N GLU A 280 21.98 5.67 -8.24
CA GLU A 280 22.28 6.96 -7.59
C GLU A 280 22.39 6.85 -6.06
N LYS A 281 21.67 5.90 -5.44
CA LYS A 281 21.75 5.66 -3.98
C LYS A 281 22.66 4.47 -3.65
N GLU A 282 23.26 3.83 -4.64
CA GLU A 282 24.19 2.69 -4.52
C GLU A 282 23.67 1.55 -3.62
N LYS A 283 22.33 1.35 -3.60
CA LYS A 283 21.70 0.32 -2.78
C LYS A 283 22.02 -1.06 -3.31
N LYS A 284 22.32 -1.99 -2.39
CA LYS A 284 22.70 -3.38 -2.70
C LYS A 284 21.83 -4.36 -1.95
N GLY A 285 21.64 -5.53 -2.55
CA GLY A 285 20.84 -6.62 -1.99
C GLY A 285 19.71 -7.04 -2.94
N GLY A 286 18.81 -7.88 -2.46
CA GLY A 286 17.70 -8.37 -3.26
C GLY A 286 16.56 -7.37 -3.41
N VAL A 287 15.71 -7.65 -4.39
CA VAL A 287 14.48 -6.92 -4.69
C VAL A 287 13.30 -7.88 -4.52
N ALA A 288 12.18 -7.42 -3.99
CA ALA A 288 10.95 -8.22 -3.94
C ALA A 288 9.82 -7.55 -4.72
N LYS A 289 9.08 -8.33 -5.48
CA LYS A 289 7.87 -7.87 -6.16
C LYS A 289 6.73 -8.86 -5.98
N THR A 290 5.49 -8.38 -5.97
CA THR A 290 4.36 -9.29 -6.05
C THR A 290 4.25 -9.92 -7.45
N VAL A 291 3.64 -11.09 -7.53
CA VAL A 291 3.43 -11.82 -8.79
C VAL A 291 2.66 -11.00 -9.84
N SER A 292 1.89 -10.00 -9.39
CA SER A 292 1.12 -9.07 -10.23
C SER A 292 1.92 -7.87 -10.74
N LEU A 293 3.14 -7.64 -10.21
CA LEU A 293 4.00 -6.56 -10.71
C LEU A 293 4.77 -7.01 -11.97
N GLY A 294 5.11 -6.06 -12.83
CA GLY A 294 5.60 -6.28 -14.19
C GLY A 294 6.98 -6.90 -14.36
N PHE A 295 7.40 -7.00 -15.64
CA PHE A 295 8.66 -7.63 -16.03
C PHE A 295 9.88 -6.68 -15.99
N GLN A 296 9.68 -5.36 -16.03
CA GLN A 296 10.80 -4.40 -16.00
C GLN A 296 11.71 -4.59 -14.79
N PRO A 297 11.21 -4.78 -13.55
CA PRO A 297 12.05 -5.07 -12.39
C PRO A 297 12.90 -6.34 -12.54
N GLU A 298 12.41 -7.36 -13.27
CA GLU A 298 13.17 -8.59 -13.53
C GLU A 298 14.38 -8.29 -14.40
N ARG A 299 14.20 -7.54 -15.48
CA ARG A 299 15.27 -7.12 -16.40
C ARG A 299 16.30 -6.21 -15.74
N ILE A 300 15.83 -5.27 -14.89
CA ILE A 300 16.72 -4.43 -14.09
C ILE A 300 17.54 -5.30 -13.13
N ALA A 301 16.90 -6.19 -12.38
CA ALA A 301 17.58 -7.06 -11.43
C ALA A 301 18.62 -7.98 -12.14
N GLU A 302 18.27 -8.53 -13.30
CA GLU A 302 19.16 -9.33 -14.12
C GLU A 302 20.40 -8.54 -14.57
N GLU A 303 20.22 -7.33 -15.12
CA GLU A 303 21.32 -6.50 -15.59
C GLU A 303 22.31 -6.11 -14.47
N PHE A 304 21.79 -5.81 -13.28
CA PHE A 304 22.62 -5.46 -12.12
C PHE A 304 23.03 -6.65 -11.26
N GLY A 305 22.70 -7.88 -11.65
CA GLY A 305 23.05 -9.09 -10.92
C GLY A 305 22.41 -9.17 -9.52
N LEU A 306 21.22 -8.62 -9.34
CA LEU A 306 20.51 -8.58 -8.06
C LEU A 306 19.58 -9.77 -7.90
N PRO A 307 19.53 -10.42 -6.72
CA PRO A 307 18.50 -11.41 -6.42
C PRO A 307 17.11 -10.79 -6.47
N LEU A 308 16.21 -11.35 -7.29
CA LEU A 308 14.81 -10.95 -7.35
C LEU A 308 13.92 -12.07 -6.82
N GLN A 309 12.97 -11.70 -5.95
CA GLN A 309 12.01 -12.60 -5.34
C GLN A 309 10.59 -12.21 -5.71
N GLU A 310 9.85 -13.12 -6.36
CA GLU A 310 8.39 -12.98 -6.50
C GLU A 310 7.69 -13.47 -5.24
N THR A 311 6.65 -12.74 -4.80
CA THR A 311 5.83 -13.07 -3.65
C THR A 311 4.34 -13.12 -4.02
N PRO A 312 3.50 -13.78 -3.21
CA PRO A 312 2.05 -13.57 -3.29
C PRO A 312 1.70 -12.08 -3.14
N VAL A 313 0.51 -11.68 -3.60
CA VAL A 313 -0.02 -10.33 -3.38
C VAL A 313 -0.26 -10.11 -1.88
N GLY A 314 0.21 -8.97 -1.40
CA GLY A 314 0.15 -8.56 0.00
C GLY A 314 1.53 -8.19 0.53
N PHE A 315 1.67 -6.93 0.95
CA PHE A 315 2.96 -6.38 1.37
C PHE A 315 3.60 -7.12 2.56
N LYS A 316 2.80 -7.83 3.37
CA LYS A 316 3.29 -8.68 4.47
C LYS A 316 4.36 -9.69 4.04
N HIS A 317 4.26 -10.23 2.82
CA HIS A 317 5.24 -11.17 2.28
C HIS A 317 6.57 -10.48 1.91
N ILE A 318 6.48 -9.24 1.41
CA ILE A 318 7.65 -8.39 1.14
C ILE A 318 8.29 -7.96 2.46
N CYS A 319 7.47 -7.53 3.43
CA CYS A 319 7.90 -7.17 4.78
C CYS A 319 8.73 -8.29 5.42
N GLU A 320 8.27 -9.55 5.34
CA GLU A 320 8.99 -10.72 5.85
C GLU A 320 10.39 -10.86 5.22
N LYS A 321 10.51 -10.63 3.92
CA LYS A 321 11.80 -10.66 3.22
C LYS A 321 12.74 -9.52 3.64
N MET A 322 12.16 -8.34 3.88
CA MET A 322 12.91 -7.19 4.42
C MET A 322 13.45 -7.47 5.83
N LEU A 323 12.62 -8.04 6.70
CA LEU A 323 13.01 -8.41 8.07
C LEU A 323 14.12 -9.45 8.11
N LYS A 324 14.14 -10.38 7.15
CA LYS A 324 15.22 -11.38 6.98
C LYS A 324 16.48 -10.79 6.33
N GLY A 325 16.51 -9.49 6.01
CA GLY A 325 17.63 -8.85 5.33
C GLY A 325 17.83 -9.25 3.86
N GLN A 326 16.88 -10.00 3.29
CA GLN A 326 17.01 -10.56 1.95
C GLN A 326 16.79 -9.53 0.83
N VAL A 327 15.99 -8.50 1.09
CA VAL A 327 15.67 -7.47 0.10
C VAL A 327 15.79 -6.07 0.71
N PHE A 328 16.22 -5.11 -0.11
CA PHE A 328 16.32 -3.71 0.31
C PHE A 328 15.13 -2.86 -0.15
N PHE A 329 14.47 -3.28 -1.24
CA PHE A 329 13.34 -2.60 -1.86
C PHE A 329 12.30 -3.62 -2.34
N GLY A 330 11.04 -3.29 -2.20
CA GLY A 330 9.97 -4.15 -2.71
C GLY A 330 8.65 -3.40 -2.88
N GLY A 331 7.75 -3.97 -3.69
CA GLY A 331 6.49 -3.31 -3.97
C GLY A 331 5.45 -4.16 -4.68
N GLU A 332 4.30 -3.51 -4.84
CA GLU A 332 3.07 -4.09 -5.39
C GLU A 332 2.55 -3.25 -6.57
N GLU A 333 1.76 -3.86 -7.44
CA GLU A 333 1.07 -3.20 -8.55
C GLU A 333 0.06 -2.13 -8.13
N SER A 334 -0.21 -2.06 -6.84
CA SER A 334 -1.10 -1.07 -6.22
C SER A 334 -0.45 0.31 -6.00
N GLY A 335 0.84 0.46 -6.30
CA GLY A 335 1.61 1.68 -6.05
C GLY A 335 2.17 1.78 -4.62
N GLY A 336 2.11 0.70 -3.84
CA GLY A 336 2.70 0.61 -2.51
C GLY A 336 4.12 0.04 -2.57
N TYR A 337 5.12 0.86 -2.22
CA TYR A 337 6.53 0.50 -2.22
C TYR A 337 7.14 0.71 -0.84
N GLY A 338 8.05 -0.18 -0.45
CA GLY A 338 8.71 -0.13 0.85
C GLY A 338 10.22 -0.26 0.76
N TYR A 339 10.90 0.21 1.79
CA TYR A 339 12.35 0.40 1.84
C TYR A 339 12.86 -0.14 3.19
N ARG A 340 13.65 -1.24 3.17
CA ARG A 340 14.15 -1.89 4.38
C ARG A 340 14.87 -0.93 5.34
N ASP A 341 15.69 -0.04 4.80
CA ASP A 341 16.50 0.87 5.61
C ASP A 341 15.68 2.02 6.24
N HIS A 342 14.42 2.13 5.86
CA HIS A 342 13.43 3.04 6.46
C HIS A 342 12.47 2.25 7.39
N LEU A 343 11.43 1.68 6.80
CA LEU A 343 10.47 0.82 7.49
C LEU A 343 10.15 -0.38 6.59
N PRO A 344 9.89 -1.58 7.15
CA PRO A 344 9.42 -2.72 6.38
C PRO A 344 7.91 -2.58 6.09
N GLU A 345 7.52 -1.43 5.57
CA GLU A 345 6.14 -1.02 5.28
C GLU A 345 6.12 -0.18 3.99
N ARG A 346 4.95 -0.11 3.34
CA ARG A 346 4.71 0.78 2.20
C ARG A 346 4.75 2.24 2.65
N ASP A 347 5.34 3.09 1.83
CA ASP A 347 5.44 4.51 2.12
C ASP A 347 5.28 5.36 0.85
N GLY A 348 4.06 5.87 0.64
CA GLY A 348 3.74 6.73 -0.50
C GLY A 348 4.42 8.09 -0.43
N LEU A 349 4.62 8.64 0.78
CA LEU A 349 5.30 9.92 0.96
C LEU A 349 6.80 9.82 0.64
N LEU A 350 7.49 8.82 1.18
CA LEU A 350 8.90 8.59 0.85
C LEU A 350 9.09 8.31 -0.63
N SER A 351 8.22 7.50 -1.23
CA SER A 351 8.26 7.23 -2.68
C SER A 351 8.09 8.49 -3.52
N SER A 352 7.19 9.38 -3.10
CA SER A 352 6.98 10.70 -3.73
C SER A 352 8.23 11.57 -3.69
N LEU A 353 8.89 11.60 -2.54
CA LEU A 353 10.10 12.43 -2.36
C LEU A 353 11.32 11.87 -3.07
N LEU A 354 11.45 10.55 -3.20
CA LEU A 354 12.48 9.92 -4.01
C LEU A 354 12.33 10.25 -5.50
N LEU A 355 11.09 10.43 -5.99
CA LEU A 355 10.86 10.93 -7.35
C LEU A 355 11.30 12.39 -7.49
N VAL A 356 11.03 13.25 -6.49
CA VAL A 356 11.50 14.63 -6.47
C VAL A 356 13.03 14.68 -6.45
N GLU A 357 13.69 13.86 -5.62
CA GLU A 357 15.13 13.73 -5.55
C GLU A 357 15.72 13.27 -6.88
N MET A 358 15.11 12.25 -7.50
CA MET A 358 15.50 11.71 -8.81
C MET A 358 15.44 12.78 -9.91
N LEU A 359 14.32 13.49 -10.02
CA LEU A 359 14.16 14.58 -11.02
C LEU A 359 15.17 15.69 -10.82
N THR A 360 15.41 16.09 -9.56
CA THR A 360 16.39 17.13 -9.23
C THR A 360 17.81 16.70 -9.57
N ARG A 361 18.16 15.44 -9.34
CA ARG A 361 19.51 14.93 -9.62
C ARG A 361 19.75 14.71 -11.11
N LYS A 362 18.75 14.18 -11.82
CA LYS A 362 18.86 13.88 -13.27
C LYS A 362 18.72 15.13 -14.14
N GLU A 363 18.12 16.21 -13.65
CA GLU A 363 17.86 17.46 -14.37
C GLU A 363 17.14 17.23 -15.73
N LYS A 364 16.26 16.25 -15.79
CA LYS A 364 15.47 15.85 -16.96
C LYS A 364 13.98 15.74 -16.62
N PRO A 365 13.08 16.01 -17.58
CA PRO A 365 11.68 15.71 -17.42
C PRO A 365 11.42 14.21 -17.13
N LEU A 366 10.37 13.92 -16.36
CA LEU A 366 10.05 12.54 -15.97
C LEU A 366 9.75 11.65 -17.20
N SER A 367 9.08 12.18 -18.22
CA SER A 367 8.80 11.47 -19.48
C SER A 367 10.08 11.05 -20.22
N VAL A 368 11.13 11.87 -20.13
CA VAL A 368 12.45 11.57 -20.75
C VAL A 368 13.15 10.46 -19.96
N ILE A 369 13.16 10.54 -18.62
CA ILE A 369 13.77 9.51 -17.78
C ILE A 369 13.03 8.18 -17.93
N LEU A 370 11.70 8.22 -18.01
CA LEU A 370 10.87 7.03 -18.29
C LEU A 370 11.23 6.42 -19.64
N LYS A 371 11.35 7.26 -20.69
CA LYS A 371 11.71 6.79 -22.02
C LYS A 371 13.09 6.14 -22.04
N GLU A 372 14.10 6.74 -21.41
CA GLU A 372 15.45 6.16 -21.28
C GLU A 372 15.41 4.78 -20.60
N MET A 373 14.64 4.64 -19.52
CA MET A 373 14.43 3.35 -18.85
C MET A 373 13.72 2.35 -19.76
N GLU A 374 12.64 2.76 -20.45
CA GLU A 374 11.91 1.89 -21.38
C GLU A 374 12.73 1.48 -22.62
N ASP A 375 13.59 2.34 -23.13
CA ASP A 375 14.50 2.01 -24.25
C ASP A 375 15.53 0.95 -23.82
N ARG A 376 15.91 0.90 -22.52
CA ARG A 376 16.84 -0.08 -21.96
C ARG A 376 16.17 -1.38 -21.50
N PHE A 377 15.03 -1.30 -20.83
CA PHE A 377 14.38 -2.45 -20.18
C PHE A 377 13.04 -2.85 -20.82
N GLY A 378 12.63 -2.15 -21.88
CA GLY A 378 11.39 -2.42 -22.62
C GLY A 378 10.19 -1.66 -22.05
N ARG A 379 9.23 -1.39 -22.92
CA ARG A 379 7.97 -0.73 -22.56
C ARG A 379 7.06 -1.65 -21.79
N SER A 380 6.33 -1.11 -20.83
CA SER A 380 5.34 -1.81 -20.02
C SER A 380 3.96 -1.20 -20.21
N PHE A 381 3.06 -1.94 -20.87
CA PHE A 381 1.63 -1.65 -20.90
C PHE A 381 0.92 -2.67 -20.02
N PHE A 382 0.24 -2.20 -19.02
CA PHE A 382 -0.44 -3.01 -18.02
C PHE A 382 -1.94 -2.74 -17.98
N LYS A 383 -2.72 -3.78 -17.70
CA LYS A 383 -4.16 -3.65 -17.45
C LYS A 383 -4.62 -4.66 -16.42
N ARG A 384 -5.48 -4.19 -15.51
CA ARG A 384 -6.23 -5.01 -14.56
C ARG A 384 -7.72 -4.85 -14.83
N VAL A 385 -8.47 -5.96 -14.76
CA VAL A 385 -9.93 -5.98 -14.85
C VAL A 385 -10.46 -6.85 -13.74
N ASP A 386 -11.38 -6.31 -12.92
CA ASP A 386 -12.05 -7.02 -11.85
C ASP A 386 -13.43 -7.51 -12.34
N LEU A 387 -13.59 -8.83 -12.43
CA LEU A 387 -14.87 -9.48 -12.77
C LEU A 387 -15.62 -9.84 -11.50
N LYS A 388 -16.82 -9.30 -11.32
CA LYS A 388 -17.75 -9.73 -10.26
C LYS A 388 -18.22 -11.16 -10.54
N ARG A 389 -18.34 -11.96 -9.49
CA ARG A 389 -18.84 -13.34 -9.52
C ARG A 389 -20.00 -13.48 -8.55
N GLU A 390 -20.79 -14.52 -8.70
CA GLU A 390 -21.90 -14.82 -7.77
C GLU A 390 -21.41 -15.48 -6.48
N ARG A 391 -20.29 -16.22 -6.56
CA ARG A 391 -19.71 -16.99 -5.44
C ARG A 391 -18.18 -16.77 -5.38
N LEU A 392 -17.61 -17.04 -4.22
CA LEU A 392 -16.17 -17.16 -4.05
C LEU A 392 -15.65 -18.31 -4.92
N ILE A 393 -14.54 -18.08 -5.58
CA ILE A 393 -13.86 -19.08 -6.41
C ILE A 393 -12.88 -19.85 -5.53
N ASN A 394 -12.91 -21.18 -5.62
CA ASN A 394 -11.92 -22.02 -4.96
C ASN A 394 -10.58 -21.90 -5.71
N LYS A 395 -9.63 -21.21 -5.07
CA LYS A 395 -8.32 -20.90 -5.66
C LYS A 395 -7.52 -22.18 -5.94
N GLU A 396 -7.54 -23.13 -5.03
CA GLU A 396 -6.77 -24.38 -5.12
C GLU A 396 -7.25 -25.20 -6.32
N LYS A 397 -8.56 -25.38 -6.48
CA LYS A 397 -9.12 -26.10 -7.63
C LYS A 397 -8.83 -25.41 -8.96
N MET A 398 -8.90 -24.06 -9.00
CA MET A 398 -8.54 -23.30 -10.19
C MET A 398 -7.06 -23.51 -10.56
N VAL A 399 -6.17 -23.47 -9.58
CA VAL A 399 -4.74 -23.70 -9.77
C VAL A 399 -4.50 -25.12 -10.28
N GLU A 400 -5.17 -26.13 -9.72
CA GLU A 400 -5.07 -27.53 -10.15
C GLU A 400 -5.53 -27.70 -11.60
N GLU A 401 -6.68 -27.12 -11.98
CA GLU A 401 -7.24 -27.20 -13.34
C GLU A 401 -6.25 -26.64 -14.38
N PHE A 402 -5.76 -25.40 -14.17
CA PHE A 402 -4.84 -24.78 -15.12
C PHE A 402 -3.41 -25.32 -15.08
N SER A 403 -2.99 -25.95 -13.98
CA SER A 403 -1.68 -26.61 -13.90
C SER A 403 -1.68 -27.96 -14.61
N SER A 404 -2.81 -28.68 -14.59
CA SER A 404 -2.93 -29.98 -15.24
C SER A 404 -3.11 -29.88 -16.76
N CYS A 405 -3.75 -28.80 -17.24
CA CYS A 405 -3.98 -28.57 -18.67
C CYS A 405 -3.82 -27.08 -19.02
N PRO A 406 -2.59 -26.56 -19.01
CA PRO A 406 -2.37 -25.14 -19.34
C PRO A 406 -2.64 -24.88 -20.82
N PRO A 407 -3.12 -23.66 -21.19
CA PRO A 407 -3.25 -23.28 -22.58
C PRO A 407 -1.89 -23.21 -23.25
N SER A 408 -1.78 -23.73 -24.48
CA SER A 408 -0.53 -23.64 -25.25
C SER A 408 -0.24 -22.21 -25.73
N PHE A 409 -1.30 -21.37 -25.90
CA PHE A 409 -1.21 -20.00 -26.35
C PHE A 409 -2.12 -19.10 -25.53
N VAL A 410 -1.71 -17.83 -25.34
CA VAL A 410 -2.55 -16.75 -24.77
C VAL A 410 -2.34 -15.49 -25.59
N GLY A 411 -3.41 -14.88 -26.08
CA GLY A 411 -3.34 -13.72 -26.98
C GLY A 411 -2.64 -14.01 -28.31
N GLY A 412 -2.60 -15.31 -28.72
CA GLY A 412 -1.88 -15.78 -29.91
C GLY A 412 -0.37 -15.91 -29.71
N ILE A 413 0.14 -15.86 -28.47
CA ILE A 413 1.56 -16.00 -28.13
C ILE A 413 1.74 -17.30 -27.34
N ALA A 414 2.76 -18.09 -27.66
CA ALA A 414 3.03 -19.35 -26.98
C ALA A 414 3.33 -19.14 -25.50
N VAL A 415 2.75 -19.99 -24.64
CA VAL A 415 3.00 -19.99 -23.20
C VAL A 415 4.33 -20.72 -22.94
N LYS A 416 5.25 -20.03 -22.29
CA LYS A 416 6.58 -20.52 -21.91
C LYS A 416 6.60 -21.16 -20.52
N GLU A 417 5.86 -20.54 -19.57
CA GLU A 417 5.91 -20.94 -18.16
C GLU A 417 4.56 -20.67 -17.49
N VAL A 418 4.19 -21.52 -16.54
CA VAL A 418 3.02 -21.34 -15.67
C VAL A 418 3.48 -21.22 -14.23
N LYS A 419 3.16 -20.09 -13.58
CA LYS A 419 3.48 -19.84 -12.16
C LYS A 419 2.20 -19.85 -11.32
N THR A 420 2.24 -20.47 -10.15
CA THR A 420 1.09 -20.67 -9.26
C THR A 420 1.26 -20.07 -7.86
N ILE A 421 2.11 -19.06 -7.74
CA ILE A 421 2.45 -18.41 -6.46
C ILE A 421 1.19 -17.83 -5.79
N ASP A 422 0.33 -17.12 -6.56
CA ASP A 422 -0.92 -16.54 -6.07
C ASP A 422 -1.95 -16.40 -7.21
N GLY A 423 -2.67 -17.48 -7.48
CA GLY A 423 -3.47 -17.65 -8.68
C GLY A 423 -2.69 -18.37 -9.77
N VAL A 424 -3.00 -18.14 -11.03
CA VAL A 424 -2.30 -18.75 -12.18
C VAL A 424 -1.79 -17.66 -13.10
N LYS A 425 -0.47 -17.60 -13.26
CA LYS A 425 0.22 -16.66 -14.17
C LYS A 425 0.82 -17.43 -15.33
N PHE A 426 0.34 -17.12 -16.53
CA PHE A 426 0.90 -17.61 -17.78
C PHE A 426 1.92 -16.58 -18.28
N VAL A 427 3.18 -16.97 -18.40
CA VAL A 427 4.26 -16.16 -18.96
C VAL A 427 4.50 -16.64 -20.40
N MET A 428 4.44 -15.73 -21.37
CA MET A 428 4.60 -16.04 -22.78
C MET A 428 6.06 -15.88 -23.24
N GLU A 429 6.37 -16.43 -24.41
CA GLU A 429 7.71 -16.43 -25.00
C GLU A 429 8.29 -15.02 -25.21
N ASP A 430 7.45 -14.02 -25.48
CA ASP A 430 7.88 -12.63 -25.67
C ASP A 430 8.00 -11.82 -24.35
N GLY A 431 7.81 -12.51 -23.20
CA GLY A 431 7.84 -11.91 -21.86
C GLY A 431 6.52 -11.24 -21.43
N SER A 432 5.51 -11.21 -22.32
CA SER A 432 4.15 -10.82 -21.90
C SER A 432 3.58 -11.85 -20.90
N TRP A 433 2.61 -11.44 -20.08
CA TRP A 433 1.99 -12.37 -19.14
C TRP A 433 0.52 -12.07 -18.89
N LEU A 434 -0.21 -13.12 -18.47
CA LEU A 434 -1.60 -13.08 -17.99
C LEU A 434 -1.65 -13.71 -16.60
N LEU A 435 -2.26 -13.03 -15.62
CA LEU A 435 -2.52 -13.58 -14.30
C LEU A 435 -4.03 -13.61 -14.03
N LEU A 436 -4.54 -14.80 -13.69
CA LEU A 436 -5.88 -15.02 -13.17
C LEU A 436 -5.80 -15.23 -11.66
N ARG A 437 -6.39 -14.31 -10.88
CA ARG A 437 -6.31 -14.35 -9.42
C ARG A 437 -7.68 -14.14 -8.78
N PRO A 438 -8.27 -15.16 -8.14
CA PRO A 438 -9.49 -14.97 -7.37
C PRO A 438 -9.21 -14.16 -6.10
N SER A 439 -10.17 -13.34 -5.70
CA SER A 439 -10.12 -12.67 -4.39
C SER A 439 -10.42 -13.70 -3.29
N GLY A 440 -9.65 -13.65 -2.20
CA GLY A 440 -9.89 -14.53 -1.04
C GLY A 440 -11.05 -14.09 -0.15
N THR A 441 -11.54 -12.84 -0.31
CA THR A 441 -12.52 -12.23 0.60
C THR A 441 -13.80 -11.74 -0.10
N GLU A 442 -13.75 -11.60 -1.42
CA GLU A 442 -14.87 -11.08 -2.22
C GLU A 442 -15.15 -12.00 -3.41
N PRO A 443 -16.39 -12.13 -3.86
CA PRO A 443 -16.73 -12.90 -5.07
C PRO A 443 -16.28 -12.14 -6.33
N LYS A 444 -14.98 -12.07 -6.53
CA LYS A 444 -14.31 -11.38 -7.65
C LYS A 444 -13.18 -12.22 -8.22
N MET A 445 -13.06 -12.22 -9.55
CA MET A 445 -11.87 -12.66 -10.27
C MET A 445 -11.13 -11.46 -10.82
N ARG A 446 -9.86 -11.34 -10.47
CA ARG A 446 -8.97 -10.30 -11.00
C ARG A 446 -8.17 -10.87 -12.16
N VAL A 447 -8.24 -10.20 -13.30
CA VAL A 447 -7.50 -10.52 -14.52
C VAL A 447 -6.47 -9.43 -14.74
N TYR A 448 -5.20 -9.79 -14.71
CA TYR A 448 -4.10 -8.86 -14.93
C TYR A 448 -3.33 -9.30 -16.16
N ALA A 449 -2.87 -8.36 -16.97
CA ALA A 449 -1.95 -8.64 -18.04
C ALA A 449 -0.96 -7.51 -18.25
N GLU A 450 0.20 -7.85 -18.76
CA GLU A 450 1.24 -6.93 -19.19
C GLU A 450 1.85 -7.39 -20.51
N SER A 451 2.17 -6.42 -21.35
CA SER A 451 2.87 -6.63 -22.62
C SER A 451 3.70 -5.39 -22.99
N SER A 452 4.71 -5.57 -23.82
CA SER A 452 5.45 -4.47 -24.44
C SER A 452 4.70 -3.80 -25.59
N ASP A 453 3.54 -4.33 -25.98
CA ASP A 453 2.71 -3.86 -27.10
C ASP A 453 1.23 -3.75 -26.69
N LYS A 454 0.60 -2.59 -26.99
CA LYS A 454 -0.80 -2.32 -26.63
C LYS A 454 -1.81 -3.25 -27.29
N GLN A 455 -1.56 -3.65 -28.55
CA GLN A 455 -2.49 -4.53 -29.27
C GLN A 455 -2.41 -5.96 -28.75
N LYS A 456 -1.19 -6.42 -28.43
CA LYS A 456 -0.99 -7.71 -27.74
C LYS A 456 -1.67 -7.71 -26.39
N LEU A 457 -1.48 -6.66 -25.57
CA LEU A 457 -2.14 -6.51 -24.27
C LEU A 457 -3.67 -6.64 -24.37
N ALA A 458 -4.27 -5.97 -25.37
CA ALA A 458 -5.72 -6.04 -25.57
C ALA A 458 -6.19 -7.47 -25.83
N ARG A 459 -5.50 -8.22 -26.70
CA ARG A 459 -5.83 -9.63 -27.00
C ARG A 459 -5.64 -10.54 -25.79
N ILE A 460 -4.55 -10.34 -25.02
CA ILE A 460 -4.28 -11.13 -23.80
C ILE A 460 -5.38 -10.91 -22.76
N ILE A 461 -5.79 -9.66 -22.55
CA ILE A 461 -6.89 -9.33 -21.59
C ILE A 461 -8.22 -9.92 -22.06
N GLU A 462 -8.55 -9.82 -23.34
CA GLU A 462 -9.81 -10.38 -23.90
C GLU A 462 -9.87 -11.90 -23.66
N GLU A 463 -8.79 -12.62 -23.99
CA GLU A 463 -8.72 -14.06 -23.78
C GLU A 463 -8.73 -14.40 -22.28
N GLY A 464 -7.99 -13.66 -21.44
CA GLY A 464 -8.02 -13.82 -19.99
C GLY A 464 -9.41 -13.63 -19.38
N LEU A 465 -10.19 -12.66 -19.88
CA LEU A 465 -11.57 -12.46 -19.48
C LEU A 465 -12.48 -13.62 -19.92
N ALA A 466 -12.25 -14.16 -21.12
CA ALA A 466 -12.97 -15.33 -21.61
C ALA A 466 -12.68 -16.58 -20.77
N MET A 467 -11.41 -16.80 -20.42
CA MET A 467 -10.98 -17.86 -19.51
C MET A 467 -11.61 -17.68 -18.13
N ALA A 468 -11.51 -16.48 -17.55
CA ALA A 468 -12.03 -16.17 -16.23
C ALA A 468 -13.56 -16.40 -16.12
N ARG A 469 -14.32 -16.12 -17.19
CA ARG A 469 -15.78 -16.37 -17.23
C ARG A 469 -16.15 -17.87 -17.21
N LYS A 470 -15.30 -18.73 -17.77
CA LYS A 470 -15.52 -20.18 -17.82
C LYS A 470 -15.21 -20.90 -16.51
N ILE A 471 -14.46 -20.28 -15.62
CA ILE A 471 -14.11 -20.86 -14.32
C ILE A 471 -15.36 -21.00 -13.46
N ASN A 472 -15.73 -22.24 -13.11
CA ASN A 472 -16.92 -22.59 -12.33
C ASN A 472 -16.59 -23.33 -11.01
N VAL A 473 -15.35 -23.24 -10.53
CA VAL A 473 -14.84 -23.95 -9.33
C VAL A 473 -14.93 -23.11 -8.07
#